data_cb4c200ae554b29580d0edf5d583af6b
#
_entry.id   cb4c200ae554b29580d0edf5d583af6b
#
_cell.length_a   1.000
_cell.length_b   1.000
_cell.length_c   1.000
_cell.angle_alpha   90.00
_cell.angle_beta   90.00
_cell.angle_gamma   90.00
#
_symmetry.space_group_name_H-M   'P 1'
#
loop_
_entity.id
_entity.type
_entity.pdbx_description
1 polymer ?
#
loop_
_entity_poly.entity_id
_entity_poly.type
_entity_poly.pdbx_seq_one_letter_code
_entity_poly.pdbx_strand_id
1 'polypeptide(L)'
;MALVNEHFLKLPGSYLFSDIAKKVNTFRITHPKQDIIRLGIGDVTQPLPKACTEAMHKAVEELANKDTFRGYGPEQGYDFLIEAIIKNDFAPRGIHFSASEIFVSDGAKSDTGNIGDILRHDNSVGVTDPIYPVYIDSNVMCGRAGVLEEETGKWSNVTYMPCTSENNFIPEIPDKRIDIVYLCYPNNPTGTTLTKPELKKWVDYALSNDTLILFDAAYEAYIQDENVPHSIYEIKGAKKCAIEFRSFSKTAGFTGVRCGYTVVPKELTAATLEGDRIPLNRLWNRRQCTKFNGTSYITQRAAEAVYSAEGKAQIKETINYYMTNAKIMKEGLEATGLKVYGGVNAPYLWVKTPNGLSSWRFFEQMLYEANVVGTPGVGFGPSGEGYIRLTAFGERNDCIEAMRRIKNWL
;
A
#
# COMPACT_ATOMS: atom_id res chain seq x y z
N MET A 1 -36.50 0.36 14.44
CA MET A 1 -35.75 0.54 13.16
C MET A 1 -34.26 0.60 13.51
N ALA A 2 -33.41 -0.08 12.77
CA ALA A 2 -31.97 0.01 12.99
C ALA A 2 -31.45 1.40 12.62
N LEU A 3 -30.45 1.90 13.35
CA LEU A 3 -29.75 3.14 13.03
C LEU A 3 -28.48 2.82 12.25
N VAL A 4 -28.10 3.72 11.35
CA VAL A 4 -26.85 3.61 10.57
C VAL A 4 -25.66 4.08 11.40
N ASN A 5 -24.47 3.65 11.00
CA ASN A 5 -23.23 4.24 11.50
C ASN A 5 -22.99 5.58 10.79
N GLU A 6 -23.30 6.69 11.46
CA GLU A 6 -23.22 8.05 10.90
C GLU A 6 -21.78 8.48 10.52
N HIS A 7 -20.75 7.80 11.01
CA HIS A 7 -19.38 8.09 10.61
C HIS A 7 -19.16 7.86 9.10
N PHE A 8 -19.88 6.93 8.49
CA PHE A 8 -19.82 6.69 7.04
C PHE A 8 -20.37 7.88 6.24
N LEU A 9 -21.29 8.65 6.79
CA LEU A 9 -21.87 9.83 6.13
C LEU A 9 -20.89 11.01 6.09
N LYS A 10 -19.83 10.98 6.88
CA LYS A 10 -18.79 12.01 6.89
C LYS A 10 -17.82 11.90 5.72
N LEU A 11 -17.72 10.72 5.09
CA LEU A 11 -16.86 10.53 3.94
C LEU A 11 -17.38 11.32 2.74
N PRO A 12 -16.50 11.96 1.93
CA PRO A 12 -16.90 12.58 0.68
C PRO A 12 -17.68 11.61 -0.21
N GLY A 13 -18.75 12.08 -0.84
CA GLY A 13 -19.62 11.25 -1.68
C GLY A 13 -18.94 10.71 -2.96
N SER A 14 -17.75 11.22 -3.32
CA SER A 14 -16.95 10.71 -4.42
C SER A 14 -15.56 10.32 -3.92
N TYR A 15 -15.12 9.13 -4.31
CA TYR A 15 -13.74 8.68 -4.12
C TYR A 15 -12.88 9.21 -5.27
N LEU A 16 -11.66 9.68 -4.98
CA LEU A 16 -10.71 10.29 -5.94
C LEU A 16 -10.71 9.61 -7.33
N PHE A 17 -10.60 8.28 -7.34
CA PHE A 17 -10.54 7.53 -8.60
C PHE A 17 -11.86 7.56 -9.39
N SER A 18 -13.00 7.77 -8.72
CA SER A 18 -14.30 7.95 -9.38
C SER A 18 -14.37 9.28 -10.13
N ASP A 19 -13.81 10.34 -9.57
CA ASP A 19 -13.80 11.66 -10.22
C ASP A 19 -12.84 11.69 -11.41
N ILE A 20 -11.69 11.05 -11.30
CA ILE A 20 -10.79 10.80 -12.43
C ILE A 20 -11.52 10.05 -13.55
N ALA A 21 -12.24 8.96 -13.20
CA ALA A 21 -12.98 8.17 -14.17
C ALA A 21 -14.07 8.99 -14.88
N LYS A 22 -14.81 9.84 -14.15
CA LYS A 22 -15.81 10.75 -14.74
C LYS A 22 -15.18 11.71 -15.74
N LYS A 23 -14.06 12.38 -15.38
CA LYS A 23 -13.36 13.31 -16.28
C LYS A 23 -12.83 12.62 -17.53
N VAL A 24 -12.24 11.43 -17.38
CA VAL A 24 -11.75 10.62 -18.51
C VAL A 24 -12.90 10.17 -19.41
N ASN A 25 -14.04 9.77 -18.86
CA ASN A 25 -15.21 9.38 -19.65
C ASN A 25 -15.79 10.57 -20.42
N THR A 26 -15.89 11.75 -19.80
CA THR A 26 -16.31 12.99 -20.47
C THR A 26 -15.37 13.31 -21.65
N PHE A 27 -14.06 13.22 -21.43
CA PHE A 27 -13.07 13.43 -22.48
C PHE A 27 -13.25 12.44 -23.65
N ARG A 28 -13.47 11.16 -23.38
CA ARG A 28 -13.70 10.13 -24.42
C ARG A 28 -14.93 10.40 -25.29
N ILE A 29 -15.99 10.90 -24.67
CA ILE A 29 -17.23 11.26 -25.40
C ILE A 29 -16.96 12.40 -26.37
N THR A 30 -16.21 13.41 -25.94
CA THR A 30 -15.91 14.59 -26.75
C THR A 30 -14.74 14.41 -27.70
N HIS A 31 -13.86 13.45 -27.44
CA HIS A 31 -12.65 13.15 -28.23
C HIS A 31 -12.54 11.66 -28.58
N PRO A 32 -13.52 11.06 -29.29
CA PRO A 32 -13.63 9.60 -29.47
C PRO A 32 -12.50 8.96 -30.28
N LYS A 33 -11.71 9.78 -31.00
CA LYS A 33 -10.57 9.32 -31.82
C LYS A 33 -9.23 9.41 -31.09
N GLN A 34 -9.21 9.99 -29.90
CA GLN A 34 -7.97 10.15 -29.12
C GLN A 34 -7.69 8.91 -28.30
N ASP A 35 -6.50 8.37 -28.43
CA ASP A 35 -6.01 7.26 -27.62
C ASP A 35 -5.41 7.79 -26.30
N ILE A 36 -5.95 7.32 -25.17
CA ILE A 36 -5.58 7.78 -23.83
C ILE A 36 -4.66 6.76 -23.18
N ILE A 37 -3.46 7.19 -22.80
CA ILE A 37 -2.54 6.39 -21.99
C ILE A 37 -2.83 6.60 -20.50
N ARG A 38 -3.10 5.52 -19.79
CA ARG A 38 -3.47 5.56 -18.37
C ARG A 38 -2.31 5.16 -17.46
N LEU A 39 -1.69 6.14 -16.83
CA LEU A 39 -0.59 5.96 -15.88
C LEU A 39 -0.97 6.43 -14.44
N GLY A 40 -2.27 6.56 -14.16
CA GLY A 40 -2.75 7.02 -12.84
C GLY A 40 -3.11 5.88 -11.88
N ILE A 41 -3.60 4.74 -12.38
CA ILE A 41 -4.05 3.62 -11.56
C ILE A 41 -2.86 2.73 -11.23
N GLY A 42 -2.64 2.50 -9.94
CA GLY A 42 -1.58 1.61 -9.46
C GLY A 42 -1.96 0.13 -9.60
N ASP A 43 -2.46 -0.29 -10.77
CA ASP A 43 -2.73 -1.70 -11.08
C ASP A 43 -1.66 -2.27 -12.00
N VAL A 44 -1.35 -3.55 -11.81
CA VAL A 44 -0.34 -4.27 -12.58
C VAL A 44 -0.89 -4.67 -13.95
N THR A 45 -0.02 -4.73 -14.96
CA THR A 45 -0.40 -5.07 -16.35
C THR A 45 0.21 -6.37 -16.83
N GLN A 46 1.29 -6.82 -16.21
CA GLN A 46 1.92 -8.09 -16.60
C GLN A 46 1.12 -9.28 -16.07
N PRO A 47 1.05 -10.39 -16.81
CA PRO A 47 0.36 -11.59 -16.40
C PRO A 47 0.96 -12.18 -15.13
N LEU A 48 0.19 -13.05 -14.49
CA LEU A 48 0.65 -13.83 -13.33
C LEU A 48 1.89 -14.68 -13.70
N PRO A 49 2.84 -14.87 -12.76
CA PRO A 49 3.93 -15.82 -12.95
C PRO A 49 3.38 -17.20 -13.32
N LYS A 50 4.01 -17.87 -14.29
CA LYS A 50 3.61 -19.20 -14.75
C LYS A 50 3.59 -20.23 -13.61
N ALA A 51 4.58 -20.18 -12.73
CA ALA A 51 4.63 -21.01 -11.53
C ALA A 51 3.35 -20.86 -10.67
N CYS A 52 2.82 -19.64 -10.54
CA CYS A 52 1.60 -19.39 -9.78
C CYS A 52 0.36 -19.96 -10.47
N THR A 53 0.23 -19.80 -11.80
CA THR A 53 -0.92 -20.32 -12.55
C THR A 53 -0.91 -21.85 -12.60
N GLU A 54 0.24 -22.48 -12.73
CA GLU A 54 0.39 -23.94 -12.66
C GLU A 54 0.01 -24.48 -11.27
N ALA A 55 0.40 -23.80 -10.22
CA ALA A 55 0.00 -24.16 -8.85
C ALA A 55 -1.51 -24.03 -8.64
N MET A 56 -2.16 -23.01 -9.24
CA MET A 56 -3.63 -22.86 -9.22
C MET A 56 -4.29 -24.05 -9.92
N HIS A 57 -3.85 -24.42 -11.13
CA HIS A 57 -4.42 -25.55 -11.87
C HIS A 57 -4.33 -26.84 -11.05
N LYS A 58 -3.16 -27.13 -10.50
CA LYS A 58 -2.96 -28.28 -9.62
C LYS A 58 -3.90 -28.28 -8.41
N ALA A 59 -4.05 -27.12 -7.76
CA ALA A 59 -4.93 -26.98 -6.60
C ALA A 59 -6.42 -27.20 -6.97
N VAL A 60 -6.85 -26.81 -8.19
CA VAL A 60 -8.20 -27.09 -8.67
C VAL A 60 -8.40 -28.59 -8.90
N GLU A 61 -7.42 -29.29 -9.49
CA GLU A 61 -7.45 -30.75 -9.67
C GLU A 61 -7.49 -31.48 -8.31
N GLU A 62 -6.73 -31.03 -7.33
CA GLU A 62 -6.77 -31.56 -5.96
C GLU A 62 -8.16 -31.41 -5.32
N LEU A 63 -8.86 -30.28 -5.54
CA LEU A 63 -10.21 -30.06 -5.03
C LEU A 63 -11.27 -30.91 -5.74
N ALA A 64 -11.00 -31.34 -6.96
CA ALA A 64 -11.91 -32.21 -7.74
C ALA A 64 -11.83 -33.69 -7.32
N ASN A 65 -10.78 -34.08 -6.57
CA ASN A 65 -10.54 -35.46 -6.15
C ASN A 65 -10.92 -35.63 -4.67
N LYS A 66 -11.75 -36.66 -4.39
CA LYS A 66 -12.24 -36.96 -3.03
C LYS A 66 -11.12 -37.12 -1.98
N ASP A 67 -9.98 -37.71 -2.39
CA ASP A 67 -8.89 -38.02 -1.47
C ASP A 67 -8.02 -36.80 -1.13
N THR A 68 -8.07 -35.78 -1.97
CA THR A 68 -7.30 -34.53 -1.80
C THR A 68 -8.18 -33.29 -1.61
N PHE A 69 -9.49 -33.47 -1.59
CA PHE A 69 -10.45 -32.37 -1.36
C PHE A 69 -10.15 -31.62 -0.07
N ARG A 70 -10.27 -30.30 -0.11
CA ARG A 70 -10.10 -29.39 1.04
C ARG A 70 -11.40 -28.65 1.32
N GLY A 71 -11.93 -28.80 2.51
CA GLY A 71 -13.02 -27.98 3.02
C GLY A 71 -12.51 -26.63 3.55
N TYR A 72 -13.12 -26.12 4.61
CA TYR A 72 -12.62 -24.94 5.29
C TYR A 72 -11.18 -25.14 5.73
N GLY A 73 -10.30 -24.22 5.34
CA GLY A 73 -8.92 -24.18 5.80
C GLY A 73 -8.78 -23.52 7.18
N PRO A 74 -7.56 -23.51 7.74
CA PRO A 74 -7.27 -22.72 8.94
C PRO A 74 -7.51 -21.24 8.67
N GLU A 75 -8.16 -20.54 9.61
CA GLU A 75 -8.49 -19.10 9.47
C GLU A 75 -7.24 -18.21 9.38
N GLN A 76 -6.11 -18.67 9.91
CA GLN A 76 -4.81 -17.96 9.84
C GLN A 76 -4.09 -18.18 8.52
N GLY A 77 -4.47 -19.19 7.75
CA GLY A 77 -3.80 -19.65 6.53
C GLY A 77 -3.20 -21.05 6.70
N TYR A 78 -2.88 -21.69 5.57
CA TYR A 78 -2.26 -23.02 5.57
C TYR A 78 -0.78 -22.95 5.96
N ASP A 79 -0.30 -23.93 6.68
CA ASP A 79 1.09 -24.04 7.16
C ASP A 79 2.10 -23.95 6.02
N PHE A 80 1.82 -24.57 4.87
CA PHE A 80 2.73 -24.53 3.71
C PHE A 80 3.06 -23.11 3.25
N LEU A 81 2.06 -22.18 3.27
CA LEU A 81 2.28 -20.79 2.90
C LEU A 81 2.93 -20.01 4.03
N ILE A 82 2.48 -20.19 5.27
CA ILE A 82 3.03 -19.51 6.44
C ILE A 82 4.52 -19.85 6.62
N GLU A 83 4.90 -21.12 6.49
CA GLU A 83 6.30 -21.56 6.54
C GLU A 83 7.12 -20.99 5.38
N ALA A 84 6.55 -20.95 4.15
CA ALA A 84 7.20 -20.34 3.01
C ALA A 84 7.46 -18.83 3.23
N ILE A 85 6.50 -18.09 3.78
CA ILE A 85 6.64 -16.67 4.15
C ILE A 85 7.77 -16.51 5.18
N ILE A 86 7.73 -17.23 6.29
CA ILE A 86 8.75 -17.12 7.34
C ILE A 86 10.15 -17.41 6.79
N LYS A 87 10.29 -18.48 6.02
CA LYS A 87 11.55 -18.94 5.44
C LYS A 87 12.13 -17.95 4.43
N ASN A 88 11.30 -17.26 3.64
CA ASN A 88 11.78 -16.47 2.52
C ASN A 88 11.78 -14.96 2.79
N ASP A 89 10.78 -14.43 3.52
CA ASP A 89 10.67 -12.99 3.73
C ASP A 89 11.39 -12.52 5.00
N PHE A 90 11.51 -13.37 6.02
CA PHE A 90 12.02 -12.97 7.34
C PHE A 90 13.33 -13.66 7.72
N ALA A 91 13.45 -14.98 7.60
CA ALA A 91 14.63 -15.72 8.05
C ALA A 91 15.94 -15.26 7.39
N PRO A 92 16.01 -14.91 6.08
CA PRO A 92 17.23 -14.40 5.46
C PRO A 92 17.71 -13.06 6.03
N ARG A 93 16.83 -12.33 6.74
CA ARG A 93 17.12 -11.05 7.41
C ARG A 93 17.40 -11.22 8.90
N GLY A 94 17.51 -12.46 9.38
CA GLY A 94 17.70 -12.75 10.81
C GLY A 94 16.47 -12.50 11.67
N ILE A 95 15.29 -12.40 11.06
CA ILE A 95 14.02 -12.18 11.75
C ILE A 95 13.31 -13.53 11.93
N HIS A 96 12.93 -13.84 13.15
CA HIS A 96 12.31 -15.12 13.49
C HIS A 96 10.89 -14.90 13.99
N PHE A 97 9.92 -15.58 13.39
CA PHE A 97 8.52 -15.64 13.81
C PHE A 97 8.06 -17.08 13.99
N SER A 98 7.12 -17.29 14.87
CA SER A 98 6.32 -18.52 14.92
C SER A 98 5.16 -18.44 13.91
N ALA A 99 4.66 -19.57 13.44
CA ALA A 99 3.55 -19.61 12.50
C ALA A 99 2.32 -18.81 12.98
N SER A 100 2.04 -18.82 14.29
CA SER A 100 0.91 -18.08 14.89
C SER A 100 1.06 -16.56 14.97
N GLU A 101 2.14 -15.99 14.43
CA GLU A 101 2.35 -14.54 14.29
C GLU A 101 2.08 -14.05 12.85
N ILE A 102 1.85 -14.98 11.90
CA ILE A 102 1.54 -14.71 10.51
C ILE A 102 0.06 -15.03 10.25
N PHE A 103 -0.65 -14.09 9.62
CA PHE A 103 -2.07 -14.21 9.31
C PHE A 103 -2.27 -13.94 7.81
N VAL A 104 -2.54 -14.99 7.05
CA VAL A 104 -2.83 -14.88 5.61
C VAL A 104 -4.21 -14.29 5.40
N SER A 105 -4.33 -13.38 4.45
CA SER A 105 -5.55 -12.64 4.15
C SER A 105 -5.79 -12.49 2.64
N ASP A 106 -6.87 -11.82 2.28
CA ASP A 106 -7.22 -11.46 0.91
C ASP A 106 -6.53 -10.17 0.42
N GLY A 107 -5.56 -9.66 1.16
CA GLY A 107 -4.70 -8.55 0.79
C GLY A 107 -4.58 -7.44 1.84
N ALA A 108 -3.48 -6.70 1.78
CA ALA A 108 -3.14 -5.66 2.75
C ALA A 108 -4.23 -4.58 2.90
N LYS A 109 -5.01 -4.29 1.84
CA LYS A 109 -6.09 -3.28 1.91
C LYS A 109 -7.17 -3.67 2.92
N SER A 110 -7.62 -4.91 2.91
CA SER A 110 -8.61 -5.40 3.89
C SER A 110 -8.01 -5.47 5.29
N ASP A 111 -6.74 -5.88 5.43
CA ASP A 111 -6.09 -5.94 6.73
C ASP A 111 -5.93 -4.54 7.34
N THR A 112 -5.45 -3.56 6.57
CA THR A 112 -5.30 -2.17 7.05
C THR A 112 -6.64 -1.50 7.39
N GLY A 113 -7.71 -1.86 6.68
CA GLY A 113 -9.06 -1.39 6.99
C GLY A 113 -9.65 -2.07 8.24
N ASN A 114 -9.35 -3.37 8.40
CA ASN A 114 -9.95 -4.20 9.45
C ASN A 114 -9.19 -4.15 10.78
N ILE A 115 -7.92 -3.76 10.80
CA ILE A 115 -7.13 -3.71 12.05
C ILE A 115 -7.76 -2.77 13.09
N GLY A 116 -8.51 -1.79 12.62
CA GLY A 116 -9.27 -0.89 13.46
C GLY A 116 -10.31 -1.55 14.36
N ASP A 117 -10.77 -2.76 14.03
CA ASP A 117 -11.74 -3.53 14.84
C ASP A 117 -11.23 -3.88 16.24
N ILE A 118 -9.90 -4.03 16.39
CA ILE A 118 -9.28 -4.40 17.68
C ILE A 118 -8.74 -3.19 18.46
N LEU A 119 -8.93 -1.98 17.95
CA LEU A 119 -8.44 -0.74 18.53
C LEU A 119 -9.61 0.17 18.93
N ARG A 120 -9.49 0.87 20.06
CA ARG A 120 -10.52 1.80 20.53
C ARG A 120 -10.75 2.94 19.55
N HIS A 121 -11.99 3.45 19.53
CA HIS A 121 -12.42 4.54 18.64
C HIS A 121 -11.90 5.92 19.07
N ASP A 122 -11.38 6.06 20.28
CA ASP A 122 -10.82 7.31 20.82
C ASP A 122 -9.29 7.39 20.75
N ASN A 123 -8.62 6.40 20.18
CA ASN A 123 -7.19 6.47 19.89
C ASN A 123 -6.88 7.61 18.90
N SER A 124 -5.86 8.41 19.20
CA SER A 124 -5.31 9.39 18.28
C SER A 124 -4.58 8.74 17.12
N VAL A 125 -4.70 9.32 15.94
CA VAL A 125 -4.14 8.78 14.69
C VAL A 125 -3.16 9.74 14.05
N GLY A 126 -1.99 9.25 13.65
CA GLY A 126 -1.01 9.98 12.85
C GLY A 126 -0.81 9.33 11.48
N VAL A 127 -0.68 10.15 10.46
CA VAL A 127 -0.42 9.71 9.09
C VAL A 127 0.65 10.59 8.44
N THR A 128 1.46 10.02 7.55
CA THR A 128 2.26 10.85 6.64
C THR A 128 1.34 11.57 5.66
N ASP A 129 1.75 12.71 5.13
CA ASP A 129 0.98 13.49 4.17
C ASP A 129 1.90 13.95 3.03
N PRO A 130 1.73 13.46 1.79
CA PRO A 130 0.61 12.65 1.28
C PRO A 130 0.67 11.17 1.69
N ILE A 131 -0.49 10.50 1.64
CA ILE A 131 -0.64 9.09 2.02
C ILE A 131 -1.74 8.37 1.23
N TYR A 132 -1.73 7.04 1.28
CA TYR A 132 -2.80 6.23 0.71
C TYR A 132 -4.12 6.48 1.47
N PRO A 133 -5.19 6.96 0.79
CA PRO A 133 -6.39 7.46 1.46
C PRO A 133 -7.11 6.47 2.38
N VAL A 134 -6.97 5.16 2.13
CA VAL A 134 -7.64 4.10 2.89
C VAL A 134 -7.33 4.17 4.38
N TYR A 135 -6.13 4.62 4.79
CA TYR A 135 -5.78 4.72 6.21
C TYR A 135 -6.61 5.80 6.91
N ILE A 136 -6.88 6.92 6.24
CA ILE A 136 -7.76 7.97 6.78
C ILE A 136 -9.21 7.51 6.74
N ASP A 137 -9.70 7.03 5.59
CA ASP A 137 -11.09 6.64 5.39
C ASP A 137 -11.52 5.56 6.39
N SER A 138 -10.68 4.55 6.64
CA SER A 138 -10.98 3.51 7.63
C SER A 138 -11.08 4.05 9.05
N ASN A 139 -10.27 5.06 9.40
CA ASN A 139 -10.37 5.72 10.71
C ASN A 139 -11.57 6.67 10.81
N VAL A 140 -12.00 7.30 9.71
CA VAL A 140 -13.28 8.02 9.66
C VAL A 140 -14.45 7.06 9.92
N MET A 141 -14.50 5.93 9.21
CA MET A 141 -15.55 4.90 9.39
C MET A 141 -15.60 4.37 10.83
N CYS A 142 -14.45 4.27 11.51
CA CYS A 142 -14.34 3.86 12.90
C CYS A 142 -14.60 4.99 13.92
N GLY A 143 -14.85 6.23 13.47
CA GLY A 143 -15.12 7.36 14.34
C GLY A 143 -13.90 8.06 14.96
N ARG A 144 -12.66 7.70 14.57
CA ARG A 144 -11.42 8.27 15.13
C ARG A 144 -11.05 9.62 14.55
N ALA A 145 -11.46 9.92 13.32
CA ALA A 145 -10.93 11.06 12.56
C ALA A 145 -11.51 12.43 12.96
N GLY A 146 -12.63 12.48 13.70
CA GLY A 146 -13.27 13.75 14.07
C GLY A 146 -14.14 14.33 12.96
N VAL A 147 -13.90 15.60 12.60
CA VAL A 147 -14.65 16.37 11.59
C VAL A 147 -13.67 16.81 10.48
N LEU A 148 -14.13 16.80 9.23
CA LEU A 148 -13.35 17.32 8.11
C LEU A 148 -13.39 18.86 8.14
N GLU A 149 -12.23 19.47 8.16
CA GLU A 149 -12.03 20.92 8.03
C GLU A 149 -11.92 21.26 6.54
N GLU A 150 -12.95 21.83 5.96
CA GLU A 150 -13.01 22.08 4.51
C GLU A 150 -11.89 22.99 4.00
N GLU A 151 -11.48 24.00 4.81
CA GLU A 151 -10.43 24.95 4.43
C GLU A 151 -9.04 24.28 4.30
N THR A 152 -8.74 23.32 5.15
CA THR A 152 -7.44 22.64 5.19
C THR A 152 -7.43 21.29 4.48
N GLY A 153 -8.60 20.70 4.26
CA GLY A 153 -8.78 19.34 3.78
C GLY A 153 -8.31 18.27 4.80
N LYS A 154 -8.18 18.64 6.08
CA LYS A 154 -7.70 17.77 7.16
C LYS A 154 -8.83 17.36 8.11
N TRP A 155 -8.69 16.17 8.67
CA TRP A 155 -9.56 15.70 9.74
C TRP A 155 -9.04 16.15 11.11
N SER A 156 -9.90 16.75 11.92
CA SER A 156 -9.53 17.44 13.17
C SER A 156 -8.78 16.58 14.20
N ASN A 157 -9.05 15.26 14.24
CA ASN A 157 -8.42 14.31 15.18
C ASN A 157 -7.27 13.52 14.54
N VAL A 158 -6.90 13.82 13.29
CA VAL A 158 -5.76 13.19 12.61
C VAL A 158 -4.55 14.11 12.64
N THR A 159 -3.42 13.59 13.06
CA THR A 159 -2.13 14.30 12.99
C THR A 159 -1.49 14.01 11.64
N TYR A 160 -1.35 15.03 10.81
CA TYR A 160 -0.70 14.94 9.52
C TYR A 160 0.79 15.28 9.67
N MET A 161 1.65 14.43 9.16
CA MET A 161 3.10 14.61 9.16
C MET A 161 3.54 14.90 7.72
N PRO A 162 3.79 16.17 7.36
CA PRO A 162 4.11 16.54 5.98
C PRO A 162 5.36 15.84 5.47
N CYS A 163 5.27 15.29 4.25
CA CYS A 163 6.35 14.69 3.49
C CYS A 163 6.45 15.42 2.16
N THR A 164 7.31 16.41 2.09
CA THR A 164 7.45 17.34 0.97
C THR A 164 8.87 17.37 0.44
N SER A 165 9.10 18.08 -0.65
CA SER A 165 10.45 18.28 -1.20
C SER A 165 11.40 18.99 -0.26
N GLU A 166 10.88 19.80 0.66
CA GLU A 166 11.66 20.60 1.62
C GLU A 166 12.28 19.72 2.72
N ASN A 167 11.62 18.61 3.08
CA ASN A 167 12.14 17.65 4.06
C ASN A 167 12.56 16.32 3.44
N ASN A 168 12.79 16.28 2.10
CA ASN A 168 13.14 15.06 1.35
C ASN A 168 12.13 13.92 1.53
N PHE A 169 10.86 14.24 1.74
CA PHE A 169 9.78 13.29 2.00
C PHE A 169 9.99 12.42 3.25
N ILE A 170 10.79 12.89 4.20
CA ILE A 170 11.02 12.23 5.49
C ILE A 170 10.11 12.88 6.54
N PRO A 171 9.14 12.15 7.11
CA PRO A 171 8.24 12.72 8.11
C PRO A 171 8.99 13.01 9.42
N GLU A 172 8.74 14.17 9.97
CA GLU A 172 9.26 14.54 11.28
C GLU A 172 8.56 13.77 12.40
N ILE A 173 9.30 13.41 13.43
CA ILE A 173 8.76 12.78 14.62
C ILE A 173 7.92 13.81 15.37
N PRO A 174 6.64 13.54 15.69
CA PRO A 174 5.80 14.50 16.40
C PRO A 174 6.23 14.69 17.85
N ASP A 175 6.12 15.93 18.35
CA ASP A 175 6.43 16.27 19.74
C ASP A 175 5.39 15.73 20.74
N LYS A 176 4.17 15.41 20.27
CA LYS A 176 3.10 14.86 21.09
C LYS A 176 2.96 13.36 20.91
N ARG A 177 2.44 12.69 21.93
CA ARG A 177 2.06 11.29 21.84
C ARG A 177 0.93 11.10 20.82
N ILE A 178 1.06 10.09 19.99
CA ILE A 178 0.03 9.57 19.07
C ILE A 178 -0.13 8.08 19.33
N ASP A 179 -1.36 7.59 19.46
CA ASP A 179 -1.60 6.19 19.81
C ASP A 179 -1.37 5.24 18.63
N ILE A 180 -1.74 5.65 17.40
CA ILE A 180 -1.62 4.85 16.19
C ILE A 180 -0.94 5.69 15.10
N VAL A 181 0.13 5.18 14.52
CA VAL A 181 0.82 5.83 13.38
C VAL A 181 0.85 4.89 12.19
N TYR A 182 0.37 5.36 11.04
CA TYR A 182 0.49 4.65 9.76
C TYR A 182 1.76 5.09 9.03
N LEU A 183 2.57 4.13 8.65
CA LEU A 183 3.77 4.31 7.82
C LEU A 183 3.69 3.35 6.63
N CYS A 184 3.77 3.87 5.41
CA CYS A 184 3.79 3.09 4.18
C CYS A 184 5.12 3.28 3.47
N TYR A 185 5.96 2.25 3.43
CA TYR A 185 7.27 2.32 2.78
C TYR A 185 7.66 0.98 2.12
N PRO A 186 8.09 1.02 0.83
CA PRO A 186 8.10 2.19 -0.07
C PRO A 186 6.75 2.87 -0.18
N ASN A 187 6.75 4.21 -0.24
CA ASN A 187 5.54 5.01 -0.06
C ASN A 187 4.65 5.02 -1.32
N ASN A 188 3.37 4.85 -1.12
CA ASN A 188 2.32 5.24 -2.04
C ASN A 188 1.64 6.50 -1.48
N PRO A 189 1.75 7.70 -2.13
CA PRO A 189 1.96 7.87 -3.57
C PRO A 189 3.37 8.28 -4.02
N THR A 190 4.28 8.67 -3.13
CA THR A 190 5.51 9.39 -3.50
C THR A 190 6.61 8.50 -4.10
N GLY A 191 6.55 7.20 -3.89
CA GLY A 191 7.61 6.27 -4.28
C GLY A 191 8.91 6.41 -3.48
N THR A 192 8.88 7.19 -2.38
CA THR A 192 10.03 7.41 -1.50
C THR A 192 10.15 6.34 -0.43
N THR A 193 11.29 6.29 0.25
CA THR A 193 11.62 5.27 1.25
C THR A 193 12.23 5.93 2.49
N LEU A 194 12.27 5.17 3.59
CA LEU A 194 13.07 5.49 4.77
C LEU A 194 14.27 4.56 4.85
N THR A 195 15.40 5.09 5.23
CA THR A 195 16.59 4.31 5.59
C THR A 195 16.42 3.65 6.96
N LYS A 196 17.27 2.66 7.29
CA LYS A 196 17.25 2.02 8.62
C LYS A 196 17.39 3.03 9.78
N PRO A 197 18.29 4.06 9.73
CA PRO A 197 18.36 5.06 10.78
C PRO A 197 17.10 5.92 10.92
N GLU A 198 16.44 6.27 9.80
CA GLU A 198 15.19 7.04 9.81
C GLU A 198 14.04 6.23 10.38
N LEU A 199 13.87 4.98 9.95
CA LEU A 199 12.85 4.10 10.49
C LEU A 199 13.09 3.77 11.98
N LYS A 200 14.37 3.72 12.40
CA LYS A 200 14.71 3.55 13.81
C LYS A 200 14.16 4.66 14.69
N LYS A 201 14.17 5.90 14.24
CA LYS A 201 13.58 7.03 14.99
C LYS A 201 12.11 6.80 15.30
N TRP A 202 11.37 6.23 14.34
CA TRP A 202 9.95 5.88 14.52
C TRP A 202 9.75 4.74 15.51
N VAL A 203 10.59 3.72 15.47
CA VAL A 203 10.55 2.62 16.45
C VAL A 203 10.90 3.13 17.85
N ASP A 204 11.92 3.97 17.98
CA ASP A 204 12.31 4.58 19.26
C ASP A 204 11.18 5.49 19.82
N TYR A 205 10.57 6.31 18.97
CA TYR A 205 9.39 7.11 19.33
C TYR A 205 8.24 6.23 19.81
N ALA A 206 7.92 5.18 19.08
CA ALA A 206 6.82 4.28 19.39
C ALA A 206 7.02 3.56 20.74
N LEU A 207 8.24 3.09 21.01
CA LEU A 207 8.59 2.46 22.27
C LEU A 207 8.54 3.44 23.45
N SER A 208 8.95 4.70 23.24
CA SER A 208 8.96 5.72 24.29
C SER A 208 7.58 6.27 24.61
N ASN A 209 6.64 6.24 23.66
CA ASN A 209 5.32 6.83 23.76
C ASN A 209 4.18 5.80 23.85
N ASP A 210 4.49 4.50 23.88
CA ASP A 210 3.50 3.41 23.81
C ASP A 210 2.59 3.55 22.56
N THR A 211 3.20 3.89 21.42
CA THR A 211 2.54 4.08 20.13
C THR A 211 2.53 2.77 19.33
N LEU A 212 1.44 2.48 18.67
CA LEU A 212 1.34 1.37 17.70
C LEU A 212 1.69 1.88 16.30
N ILE A 213 2.71 1.29 15.68
CA ILE A 213 3.01 1.51 14.26
C ILE A 213 2.27 0.48 13.42
N LEU A 214 1.49 0.96 12.45
CA LEU A 214 0.88 0.16 11.39
C LEU A 214 1.71 0.37 10.12
N PHE A 215 2.58 -0.59 9.83
CA PHE A 215 3.60 -0.50 8.77
C PHE A 215 3.13 -1.25 7.52
N ASP A 216 2.83 -0.53 6.45
CA ASP A 216 2.45 -1.10 5.15
C ASP A 216 3.67 -1.24 4.25
N ALA A 217 4.07 -2.49 3.98
CA ALA A 217 5.21 -2.86 3.15
C ALA A 217 4.78 -3.50 1.81
N ALA A 218 3.63 -3.10 1.25
CA ALA A 218 3.08 -3.70 0.03
C ALA A 218 4.00 -3.58 -1.20
N TYR A 219 4.98 -2.67 -1.17
CA TYR A 219 5.93 -2.43 -2.28
C TYR A 219 7.36 -2.88 -1.95
N GLU A 220 7.59 -3.63 -0.88
CA GLU A 220 8.94 -4.01 -0.43
C GLU A 220 9.75 -4.78 -1.48
N ALA A 221 9.08 -5.57 -2.33
CA ALA A 221 9.73 -6.34 -3.39
C ALA A 221 10.44 -5.47 -4.46
N TYR A 222 10.11 -4.18 -4.52
CA TYR A 222 10.71 -3.21 -5.45
C TYR A 222 11.95 -2.51 -4.90
N ILE A 223 12.29 -2.72 -3.63
CA ILE A 223 13.46 -2.10 -3.00
C ILE A 223 14.73 -2.64 -3.66
N GLN A 224 15.59 -1.70 -4.12
CA GLN A 224 16.86 -2.00 -4.75
C GLN A 224 18.06 -1.48 -3.93
N ASP A 225 17.82 -0.55 -3.01
CA ASP A 225 18.85 0.06 -2.15
C ASP A 225 19.02 -0.76 -0.87
N GLU A 226 20.23 -1.24 -0.61
CA GLU A 226 20.60 -2.04 0.55
C GLU A 226 20.43 -1.30 1.90
N ASN A 227 20.40 0.03 1.88
CA ASN A 227 20.19 0.85 3.08
C ASN A 227 18.70 0.96 3.47
N VAL A 228 17.79 0.56 2.57
CA VAL A 228 16.35 0.60 2.80
C VAL A 228 15.90 -0.75 3.37
N PRO A 229 15.26 -0.78 4.56
CA PRO A 229 14.80 -2.04 5.14
C PRO A 229 13.61 -2.60 4.36
N HIS A 230 13.58 -3.90 4.16
CA HIS A 230 12.46 -4.64 3.56
C HIS A 230 11.35 -4.94 4.59
N SER A 231 11.65 -4.83 5.87
CA SER A 231 10.72 -5.06 6.97
C SER A 231 11.02 -4.11 8.12
N ILE A 232 9.98 -3.62 8.80
CA ILE A 232 10.17 -2.84 10.02
C ILE A 232 10.89 -3.67 11.10
N TYR A 233 10.76 -4.99 11.05
CA TYR A 233 11.38 -5.88 12.05
C TYR A 233 12.88 -6.06 11.87
N GLU A 234 13.50 -5.47 10.83
CA GLU A 234 14.95 -5.29 10.78
C GLU A 234 15.44 -4.26 11.82
N ILE A 235 14.52 -3.46 12.37
CA ILE A 235 14.81 -2.49 13.42
C ILE A 235 14.57 -3.13 14.79
N LYS A 236 15.62 -3.14 15.61
CA LYS A 236 15.54 -3.70 16.97
C LYS A 236 14.43 -3.01 17.79
N GLY A 237 13.57 -3.81 18.38
CA GLY A 237 12.44 -3.34 19.20
C GLY A 237 11.10 -3.25 18.46
N ALA A 238 11.08 -3.26 17.14
CA ALA A 238 9.88 -3.11 16.33
C ALA A 238 8.80 -4.16 16.65
N LYS A 239 9.17 -5.39 17.03
CA LYS A 239 8.20 -6.42 17.45
C LYS A 239 7.34 -6.03 18.63
N LYS A 240 7.76 -5.06 19.44
CA LYS A 240 7.04 -4.57 20.62
C LYS A 240 6.10 -3.41 20.33
N CYS A 241 6.19 -2.80 19.12
CA CYS A 241 5.44 -1.60 18.78
C CYS A 241 4.86 -1.58 17.37
N ALA A 242 5.04 -2.62 16.54
CA ALA A 242 4.61 -2.58 15.15
C ALA A 242 3.83 -3.83 14.70
N ILE A 243 2.82 -3.61 13.85
CA ILE A 243 2.16 -4.58 12.99
C ILE A 243 2.60 -4.29 11.56
N GLU A 244 2.98 -5.33 10.79
CA GLU A 244 3.38 -5.19 9.40
C GLU A 244 2.36 -5.84 8.46
N PHE A 245 1.98 -5.12 7.39
CA PHE A 245 1.10 -5.60 6.34
C PHE A 245 1.90 -5.87 5.07
N ARG A 246 1.64 -7.01 4.45
CA ARG A 246 2.28 -7.48 3.21
C ARG A 246 1.26 -7.85 2.16
N SER A 247 1.63 -7.74 0.89
CA SER A 247 0.73 -8.00 -0.21
C SER A 247 1.42 -8.70 -1.38
N PHE A 248 0.80 -9.76 -1.91
CA PHE A 248 1.20 -10.35 -3.18
C PHE A 248 0.67 -9.57 -4.39
N SER A 249 -0.21 -8.58 -4.18
CA SER A 249 -0.81 -7.80 -5.26
C SER A 249 0.23 -7.14 -6.16
N LYS A 250 1.28 -6.56 -5.57
CA LYS A 250 2.32 -5.85 -6.34
C LYS A 250 3.54 -6.71 -6.60
N THR A 251 3.84 -7.65 -5.72
CA THR A 251 4.98 -8.58 -5.85
C THR A 251 4.75 -9.57 -6.99
N ALA A 252 3.57 -10.19 -7.07
CA ALA A 252 3.27 -11.30 -7.98
C ALA A 252 2.04 -11.07 -8.88
N GLY A 253 1.54 -9.84 -8.97
CA GLY A 253 0.39 -9.54 -9.82
C GLY A 253 -0.98 -9.98 -9.26
N PHE A 254 -1.10 -10.24 -7.96
CA PHE A 254 -2.32 -10.80 -7.34
C PHE A 254 -3.42 -9.76 -7.10
N THR A 255 -3.47 -8.69 -7.88
CA THR A 255 -4.50 -7.64 -7.75
C THR A 255 -5.91 -8.19 -7.95
N GLY A 256 -6.09 -9.18 -8.83
CA GLY A 256 -7.35 -9.89 -9.07
C GLY A 256 -7.48 -11.22 -8.31
N VAL A 257 -6.36 -11.83 -7.90
CA VAL A 257 -6.34 -13.12 -7.19
C VAL A 257 -6.62 -12.98 -5.70
N ARG A 258 -6.15 -11.87 -5.10
CA ARG A 258 -6.36 -11.46 -3.71
C ARG A 258 -5.63 -12.32 -2.69
N CYS A 259 -4.39 -11.96 -2.38
CA CYS A 259 -3.63 -12.54 -1.27
C CYS A 259 -2.69 -11.52 -0.64
N GLY A 260 -2.57 -11.58 0.65
CA GLY A 260 -1.62 -10.83 1.47
C GLY A 260 -1.45 -11.50 2.82
N TYR A 261 -0.72 -10.88 3.72
CA TYR A 261 -0.63 -11.34 5.10
C TYR A 261 -0.29 -10.20 6.05
N THR A 262 -0.68 -10.38 7.31
CA THR A 262 -0.36 -9.49 8.41
C THR A 262 0.55 -10.20 9.40
N VAL A 263 1.58 -9.52 9.87
CA VAL A 263 2.46 -9.98 10.94
C VAL A 263 2.10 -9.26 12.22
N VAL A 264 1.66 -10.03 13.22
CA VAL A 264 1.32 -9.52 14.55
C VAL A 264 2.16 -10.25 15.60
N PRO A 265 3.27 -9.66 16.07
CA PRO A 265 4.14 -10.30 17.04
C PRO A 265 3.43 -10.62 18.36
N LYS A 266 3.76 -11.75 18.98
CA LYS A 266 3.22 -12.16 20.29
C LYS A 266 3.62 -11.23 21.42
N GLU A 267 4.78 -10.60 21.31
CA GLU A 267 5.29 -9.66 22.31
C GLU A 267 4.68 -8.26 22.21
N LEU A 268 3.92 -7.98 21.12
CA LEU A 268 3.22 -6.73 20.93
C LEU A 268 1.97 -6.68 21.80
N THR A 269 1.89 -5.71 22.69
CA THR A 269 0.75 -5.51 23.59
C THR A 269 0.22 -4.10 23.54
N ALA A 270 -1.07 -3.93 23.85
CA ALA A 270 -1.68 -2.62 24.07
C ALA A 270 -2.39 -2.60 25.45
N ALA A 271 -2.59 -1.41 26.00
CA ALA A 271 -3.21 -1.24 27.30
C ALA A 271 -4.74 -1.22 27.22
N THR A 272 -5.41 -1.75 28.26
CA THR A 272 -6.83 -1.46 28.54
C THR A 272 -6.96 -0.13 29.27
N LEU A 273 -8.19 0.32 29.54
CA LEU A 273 -8.42 1.51 30.38
C LEU A 273 -7.95 1.34 31.82
N GLU A 274 -8.00 0.11 32.32
CA GLU A 274 -7.54 -0.27 33.64
C GLU A 274 -6.01 -0.42 33.73
N GLY A 275 -5.32 -0.34 32.59
CA GLY A 275 -3.85 -0.44 32.50
C GLY A 275 -3.31 -1.84 32.25
N ASP A 276 -4.16 -2.86 32.11
CA ASP A 276 -3.74 -4.22 31.77
C ASP A 276 -3.14 -4.28 30.35
N ARG A 277 -2.03 -5.02 30.20
CA ARG A 277 -1.38 -5.22 28.89
C ARG A 277 -1.93 -6.48 28.20
N ILE A 278 -2.58 -6.29 27.05
CA ILE A 278 -3.19 -7.37 26.26
C ILE A 278 -2.40 -7.60 24.97
N PRO A 279 -1.98 -8.84 24.66
CA PRO A 279 -1.33 -9.16 23.38
C PRO A 279 -2.27 -8.91 22.20
N LEU A 280 -1.86 -8.02 21.28
CA LEU A 280 -2.65 -7.70 20.06
C LEU A 280 -2.79 -8.90 19.14
N ASN A 281 -1.81 -9.80 19.12
CA ASN A 281 -1.89 -11.07 18.39
C ASN A 281 -3.14 -11.88 18.79
N ARG A 282 -3.46 -11.97 20.07
CA ARG A 282 -4.65 -12.67 20.57
C ARG A 282 -5.94 -12.02 20.06
N LEU A 283 -6.00 -10.69 20.06
CA LEU A 283 -7.18 -9.94 19.59
C LEU A 283 -7.35 -10.08 18.09
N TRP A 284 -6.26 -9.95 17.32
CA TRP A 284 -6.31 -10.12 15.88
C TRP A 284 -6.70 -11.54 15.48
N ASN A 285 -6.12 -12.55 16.12
CA ASN A 285 -6.52 -13.94 15.92
C ASN A 285 -8.03 -14.14 16.16
N ARG A 286 -8.56 -13.60 17.27
CA ARG A 286 -9.99 -13.70 17.57
C ARG A 286 -10.86 -13.00 16.52
N ARG A 287 -10.42 -11.83 16.02
CA ARG A 287 -11.09 -11.11 14.94
C ARG A 287 -11.12 -11.96 13.66
N GLN A 288 -9.98 -12.51 13.25
CA GLN A 288 -9.88 -13.35 12.05
C GLN A 288 -10.77 -14.58 12.13
N CYS A 289 -10.74 -15.32 13.23
CA CYS A 289 -11.61 -16.48 13.44
C CYS A 289 -13.12 -16.14 13.49
N THR A 290 -13.49 -14.87 13.73
CA THR A 290 -14.90 -14.46 13.84
C THR A 290 -15.44 -13.83 12.56
N LYS A 291 -14.63 -13.05 11.87
CA LYS A 291 -15.07 -12.20 10.74
C LYS A 291 -14.43 -12.58 9.40
N PHE A 292 -13.53 -13.55 9.38
CA PHE A 292 -12.81 -13.96 8.19
C PHE A 292 -12.56 -15.47 8.22
N ASN A 293 -12.85 -16.16 7.14
CA ASN A 293 -12.78 -17.62 7.07
C ASN A 293 -11.58 -18.13 6.28
N GLY A 294 -10.57 -17.28 6.10
CA GLY A 294 -9.35 -17.57 5.36
C GLY A 294 -9.45 -17.30 3.85
N THR A 295 -8.31 -17.10 3.23
CA THR A 295 -8.15 -17.00 1.78
C THR A 295 -8.28 -18.40 1.16
N SER A 296 -8.77 -18.50 -0.06
CA SER A 296 -9.00 -19.78 -0.72
C SER A 296 -7.74 -20.64 -0.83
N TYR A 297 -7.90 -21.96 -0.78
CA TYR A 297 -6.81 -22.92 -0.97
C TYR A 297 -6.04 -22.70 -2.27
N ILE A 298 -6.77 -22.49 -3.38
CA ILE A 298 -6.18 -22.24 -4.71
C ILE A 298 -5.27 -21.01 -4.69
N THR A 299 -5.73 -19.93 -4.08
CA THR A 299 -4.97 -18.69 -3.95
C THR A 299 -3.72 -18.88 -3.09
N GLN A 300 -3.83 -19.62 -1.97
CA GLN A 300 -2.69 -19.86 -1.10
C GLN A 300 -1.63 -20.75 -1.75
N ARG A 301 -2.01 -21.75 -2.58
CA ARG A 301 -1.07 -22.54 -3.38
C ARG A 301 -0.35 -21.69 -4.43
N ALA A 302 -1.06 -20.77 -5.08
CA ALA A 302 -0.42 -19.81 -5.97
C ALA A 302 0.59 -18.90 -5.23
N ALA A 303 0.23 -18.43 -4.03
CA ALA A 303 1.10 -17.60 -3.21
C ALA A 303 2.34 -18.36 -2.71
N GLU A 304 2.21 -19.64 -2.37
CA GLU A 304 3.35 -20.52 -2.05
C GLU A 304 4.33 -20.62 -3.23
N ALA A 305 3.80 -20.76 -4.46
CA ALA A 305 4.60 -20.89 -5.67
C ALA A 305 5.47 -19.65 -5.98
N VAL A 306 5.12 -18.47 -5.43
CA VAL A 306 5.93 -17.25 -5.47
C VAL A 306 7.34 -17.51 -4.91
N TYR A 307 7.46 -18.36 -3.91
CA TYR A 307 8.70 -18.65 -3.21
C TYR A 307 9.51 -19.81 -3.83
N SER A 308 8.99 -20.48 -4.83
CA SER A 308 9.76 -21.47 -5.61
C SER A 308 10.91 -20.81 -6.37
N ALA A 309 11.91 -21.57 -6.80
CA ALA A 309 13.02 -21.03 -7.59
C ALA A 309 12.52 -20.40 -8.90
N GLU A 310 11.57 -21.05 -9.57
CA GLU A 310 10.95 -20.55 -10.80
C GLU A 310 10.09 -19.31 -10.53
N GLY A 311 9.24 -19.33 -9.50
CA GLY A 311 8.41 -18.18 -9.11
C GLY A 311 9.23 -16.94 -8.83
N LYS A 312 10.31 -17.07 -8.04
CA LYS A 312 11.25 -15.96 -7.76
C LYS A 312 11.90 -15.40 -9.03
N ALA A 313 12.31 -16.26 -9.96
CA ALA A 313 12.91 -15.82 -11.22
C ALA A 313 11.91 -15.02 -12.06
N GLN A 314 10.68 -15.53 -12.24
CA GLN A 314 9.62 -14.85 -13.00
C GLN A 314 9.20 -13.53 -12.36
N ILE A 315 9.09 -13.48 -11.03
CA ILE A 315 8.78 -12.24 -10.29
C ILE A 315 9.90 -11.21 -10.47
N LYS A 316 11.15 -11.62 -10.39
CA LYS A 316 12.29 -10.72 -10.62
C LYS A 316 12.26 -10.11 -12.02
N GLU A 317 11.89 -10.88 -13.04
CA GLU A 317 11.70 -10.37 -14.41
C GLU A 317 10.59 -9.33 -14.48
N THR A 318 9.43 -9.59 -13.85
CA THR A 318 8.30 -8.66 -13.80
C THR A 318 8.65 -7.37 -13.05
N ILE A 319 9.32 -7.48 -11.90
CA ILE A 319 9.79 -6.30 -11.14
C ILE A 319 10.78 -5.49 -11.97
N ASN A 320 11.75 -6.13 -12.63
CA ASN A 320 12.69 -5.46 -13.51
C ASN A 320 12.00 -4.77 -14.69
N TYR A 321 10.94 -5.37 -15.24
CA TYR A 321 10.14 -4.76 -16.29
C TYR A 321 9.53 -3.43 -15.82
N TYR A 322 8.88 -3.40 -14.67
CA TYR A 322 8.27 -2.19 -14.13
C TYR A 322 9.30 -1.15 -13.68
N MET A 323 10.42 -1.57 -13.08
CA MET A 323 11.46 -0.63 -12.67
C MET A 323 12.21 -0.04 -13.86
N THR A 324 12.34 -0.79 -14.96
CA THR A 324 12.81 -0.23 -16.24
C THR A 324 11.84 0.84 -16.78
N ASN A 325 10.53 0.58 -16.71
CA ASN A 325 9.53 1.60 -17.08
C ASN A 325 9.66 2.85 -16.20
N ALA A 326 9.82 2.66 -14.87
CA ALA A 326 10.01 3.77 -13.94
C ALA A 326 11.22 4.63 -14.30
N LYS A 327 12.34 3.99 -14.66
CA LYS A 327 13.55 4.68 -15.12
C LYS A 327 13.31 5.48 -16.40
N ILE A 328 12.70 4.85 -17.42
CA ILE A 328 12.36 5.53 -18.71
C ILE A 328 11.47 6.73 -18.46
N MET A 329 10.44 6.57 -17.64
CA MET A 329 9.51 7.65 -17.34
C MET A 329 10.19 8.78 -16.56
N LYS A 330 11.02 8.45 -15.57
CA LYS A 330 11.76 9.43 -14.77
C LYS A 330 12.68 10.26 -15.65
N GLU A 331 13.54 9.62 -16.45
CA GLU A 331 14.45 10.27 -17.36
C GLU A 331 13.70 11.14 -18.40
N GLY A 332 12.58 10.63 -18.94
CA GLY A 332 11.74 11.36 -19.90
C GLY A 332 11.11 12.62 -19.32
N LEU A 333 10.60 12.56 -18.09
CA LEU A 333 10.01 13.71 -17.40
C LEU A 333 11.08 14.73 -16.97
N GLU A 334 12.20 14.28 -16.42
CA GLU A 334 13.31 15.16 -16.03
C GLU A 334 13.91 15.91 -17.23
N ALA A 335 13.93 15.27 -18.41
CA ALA A 335 14.37 15.91 -19.67
C ALA A 335 13.44 17.05 -20.12
N THR A 336 12.22 17.17 -19.62
CA THR A 336 11.32 18.32 -19.83
C THR A 336 11.49 19.43 -18.80
N GLY A 337 12.41 19.27 -17.83
CA GLY A 337 12.62 20.21 -16.73
C GLY A 337 11.71 20.01 -15.53
N LEU A 338 10.84 18.99 -15.54
CA LEU A 338 10.00 18.64 -14.37
C LEU A 338 10.84 18.03 -13.25
N LYS A 339 10.46 18.34 -12.01
CA LYS A 339 11.05 17.70 -10.83
C LYS A 339 10.30 16.42 -10.53
N VAL A 340 11.04 15.30 -10.47
CA VAL A 340 10.49 13.95 -10.27
C VAL A 340 11.12 13.29 -9.06
N TYR A 341 10.28 12.74 -8.19
CA TYR A 341 10.68 11.98 -7.01
C TYR A 341 10.18 10.54 -7.13
N GLY A 342 10.74 9.62 -6.36
CA GLY A 342 10.41 8.20 -6.45
C GLY A 342 10.97 7.53 -7.71
N GLY A 343 10.38 6.41 -8.12
CA GLY A 343 10.79 5.65 -9.31
C GLY A 343 12.10 4.89 -9.17
N VAL A 344 12.63 4.70 -7.94
CA VAL A 344 13.88 3.98 -7.65
C VAL A 344 13.63 2.70 -6.85
N ASN A 345 12.92 2.79 -5.74
CA ASN A 345 12.56 1.66 -4.87
C ASN A 345 11.06 1.36 -4.89
N ALA A 346 10.33 1.95 -5.82
CA ALA A 346 8.90 1.75 -6.04
C ALA A 346 8.52 2.16 -7.47
N PRO A 347 7.47 1.59 -8.05
CA PRO A 347 7.02 1.90 -9.40
C PRO A 347 6.17 3.19 -9.47
N TYR A 348 6.27 4.08 -8.49
CA TYR A 348 5.58 5.37 -8.45
C TYR A 348 6.54 6.52 -8.68
N LEU A 349 6.11 7.45 -9.54
CA LEU A 349 6.77 8.71 -9.81
C LEU A 349 5.88 9.83 -9.29
N TRP A 350 6.44 10.68 -8.44
CA TRP A 350 5.80 11.83 -7.85
C TRP A 350 6.35 13.08 -8.50
N VAL A 351 5.54 13.67 -9.36
CA VAL A 351 5.96 14.73 -10.28
C VAL A 351 5.43 16.06 -9.79
N LYS A 352 6.32 17.04 -9.53
CA LYS A 352 5.91 18.39 -9.17
C LYS A 352 5.33 19.10 -10.38
N THR A 353 4.16 19.71 -10.21
CA THR A 353 3.52 20.48 -11.30
C THR A 353 4.35 21.72 -11.64
N PRO A 354 4.47 22.10 -12.93
CA PRO A 354 5.21 23.29 -13.32
C PRO A 354 4.45 24.57 -12.97
N ASN A 355 5.19 25.67 -12.81
CA ASN A 355 4.65 27.03 -12.70
C ASN A 355 3.59 27.23 -11.59
N GLY A 356 3.61 26.41 -10.52
CA GLY A 356 2.64 26.51 -9.42
C GLY A 356 1.22 26.07 -9.79
N LEU A 357 1.04 25.31 -10.87
CA LEU A 357 -0.27 24.76 -11.23
C LEU A 357 -0.81 23.83 -10.14
N SER A 358 -2.11 23.88 -9.90
CA SER A 358 -2.77 22.93 -9.02
C SER A 358 -2.75 21.52 -9.60
N SER A 359 -2.81 20.51 -8.73
CA SER A 359 -2.82 19.09 -9.12
C SER A 359 -3.89 18.78 -10.17
N TRP A 360 -5.13 19.28 -9.97
CA TRP A 360 -6.22 19.08 -10.90
C TRP A 360 -6.03 19.85 -12.23
N ARG A 361 -5.49 21.07 -12.17
CA ARG A 361 -5.25 21.83 -13.40
C ARG A 361 -4.21 21.18 -14.28
N PHE A 362 -3.12 20.69 -13.67
CA PHE A 362 -2.09 19.97 -14.43
C PHE A 362 -2.61 18.61 -14.95
N PHE A 363 -3.43 17.91 -14.18
CA PHE A 363 -4.12 16.70 -14.66
C PHE A 363 -4.97 16.98 -15.92
N GLU A 364 -5.78 18.04 -15.90
CA GLU A 364 -6.62 18.41 -17.04
C GLU A 364 -5.77 18.75 -18.27
N GLN A 365 -4.76 19.56 -18.11
CA GLN A 365 -3.85 19.89 -19.22
C GLN A 365 -3.17 18.64 -19.79
N MET A 366 -2.66 17.75 -18.93
CA MET A 366 -2.02 16.51 -19.38
C MET A 366 -3.00 15.59 -20.12
N LEU A 367 -4.27 15.52 -19.70
CA LEU A 367 -5.31 14.78 -20.39
C LEU A 367 -5.64 15.37 -21.76
N TYR A 368 -5.84 16.70 -21.86
CA TYR A 368 -6.27 17.35 -23.10
C TYR A 368 -5.14 17.54 -24.12
N GLU A 369 -3.92 17.85 -23.66
CA GLU A 369 -2.79 18.17 -24.55
C GLU A 369 -1.93 16.96 -24.88
N ALA A 370 -1.69 16.07 -23.89
CA ALA A 370 -0.84 14.89 -24.09
C ALA A 370 -1.64 13.57 -24.18
N ASN A 371 -2.93 13.56 -23.87
CA ASN A 371 -3.77 12.37 -23.76
C ASN A 371 -3.20 11.32 -22.77
N VAL A 372 -2.61 11.80 -21.69
CA VAL A 372 -2.05 10.98 -20.61
C VAL A 372 -2.81 11.25 -19.32
N VAL A 373 -3.09 10.18 -18.56
CA VAL A 373 -3.82 10.26 -17.28
C VAL A 373 -2.91 9.86 -16.16
N GLY A 374 -2.68 10.78 -15.21
CA GLY A 374 -2.07 10.54 -13.91
C GLY A 374 -3.12 10.56 -12.79
N THR A 375 -2.66 10.66 -11.54
CA THR A 375 -3.54 10.86 -10.38
C THR A 375 -3.17 12.17 -9.70
N PRO A 376 -4.10 13.15 -9.59
CA PRO A 376 -3.85 14.41 -8.88
C PRO A 376 -3.36 14.17 -7.45
N GLY A 377 -2.25 14.83 -7.09
CA GLY A 377 -1.59 14.57 -5.82
C GLY A 377 -2.42 14.98 -4.61
N VAL A 378 -3.24 16.03 -4.72
CA VAL A 378 -4.16 16.47 -3.66
C VAL A 378 -5.11 15.37 -3.20
N GLY A 379 -5.40 14.39 -4.03
CA GLY A 379 -6.22 13.25 -3.65
C GLY A 379 -5.56 12.26 -2.67
N PHE A 380 -4.30 12.48 -2.35
CA PHE A 380 -3.54 11.72 -1.36
C PHE A 380 -3.31 12.51 -0.06
N GLY A 381 -3.87 13.69 0.06
CA GLY A 381 -3.73 14.57 1.20
C GLY A 381 -3.32 15.99 0.80
N PRO A 382 -3.48 16.97 1.70
CA PRO A 382 -3.20 18.39 1.43
C PRO A 382 -1.78 18.66 0.93
N SER A 383 -0.75 17.99 1.49
CA SER A 383 0.65 18.15 1.02
C SER A 383 0.91 17.54 -0.36
N GLY A 384 -0.09 16.86 -0.94
CA GLY A 384 -0.06 16.39 -2.32
C GLY A 384 -0.44 17.46 -3.35
N GLU A 385 -0.94 18.62 -2.91
CA GLU A 385 -1.26 19.72 -3.82
C GLU A 385 0.00 20.22 -4.55
N GLY A 386 -0.12 20.51 -5.85
CA GLY A 386 1.02 20.86 -6.70
C GLY A 386 1.86 19.67 -7.15
N TYR A 387 1.31 18.46 -7.06
CA TYR A 387 1.94 17.22 -7.56
C TYR A 387 0.95 16.37 -8.35
N ILE A 388 1.49 15.46 -9.17
CA ILE A 388 0.75 14.38 -9.82
C ILE A 388 1.52 13.06 -9.64
N ARG A 389 0.79 11.98 -9.34
CA ARG A 389 1.37 10.64 -9.32
C ARG A 389 1.24 9.99 -10.69
N LEU A 390 2.35 9.46 -11.22
CA LEU A 390 2.39 8.53 -12.33
C LEU A 390 2.84 7.15 -11.83
N THR A 391 2.40 6.10 -12.52
CA THR A 391 2.78 4.72 -12.20
C THR A 391 3.48 4.06 -13.38
N ALA A 392 4.51 3.29 -13.08
CA ALA A 392 5.27 2.52 -14.06
C ALA A 392 4.66 1.12 -14.34
N PHE A 393 3.47 0.85 -13.82
CA PHE A 393 2.75 -0.42 -14.07
C PHE A 393 2.15 -0.54 -15.47
N GLY A 394 2.25 0.50 -16.32
CA GLY A 394 1.78 0.47 -17.71
C GLY A 394 2.61 -0.45 -18.61
N GLU A 395 2.09 -0.71 -19.80
CA GLU A 395 2.87 -1.34 -20.86
C GLU A 395 4.07 -0.47 -21.25
N ARG A 396 5.22 -1.08 -21.58
CA ARG A 396 6.45 -0.34 -21.88
C ARG A 396 6.29 0.65 -23.01
N ASN A 397 5.61 0.24 -24.08
CA ASN A 397 5.37 1.11 -25.22
C ASN A 397 4.50 2.32 -24.86
N ASP A 398 3.51 2.12 -23.99
CA ASP A 398 2.67 3.20 -23.46
C ASP A 398 3.49 4.16 -22.58
N CYS A 399 4.38 3.64 -21.76
CA CYS A 399 5.27 4.48 -20.94
C CYS A 399 6.20 5.35 -21.82
N ILE A 400 6.80 4.77 -22.87
CA ILE A 400 7.66 5.49 -23.83
C ILE A 400 6.84 6.55 -24.58
N GLU A 401 5.68 6.16 -25.12
CA GLU A 401 4.80 7.04 -25.87
C GLU A 401 4.26 8.19 -25.01
N ALA A 402 3.88 7.92 -23.76
CA ALA A 402 3.47 8.96 -22.82
C ALA A 402 4.58 10.00 -22.61
N MET A 403 5.83 9.58 -22.45
CA MET A 403 6.96 10.49 -22.29
C MET A 403 7.17 11.33 -23.56
N ARG A 404 7.03 10.73 -24.74
CA ARG A 404 7.10 11.45 -26.01
C ARG A 404 6.00 12.52 -26.13
N ARG A 405 4.75 12.18 -25.76
CA ARG A 405 3.60 13.11 -25.79
C ARG A 405 3.79 14.27 -24.81
N ILE A 406 4.19 13.96 -23.57
CA ILE A 406 4.44 14.97 -22.53
C ILE A 406 5.57 15.92 -22.97
N LYS A 407 6.67 15.39 -23.53
CA LYS A 407 7.78 16.19 -24.05
C LYS A 407 7.37 17.12 -25.17
N ASN A 408 6.46 16.69 -26.05
CA ASN A 408 6.02 17.52 -27.18
C ASN A 408 5.02 18.60 -26.73
N TRP A 409 4.34 18.38 -25.61
CA TRP A 409 3.38 19.34 -25.07
C TRP A 409 4.06 20.42 -24.21
N LEU A 410 5.01 20.08 -23.34
CA LEU A 410 5.73 21.01 -22.48
C LEU A 410 6.83 21.77 -23.21
#